data_400a8182dee7de5aeecfaec34de3ec2a
#
_entry.id   400a8182dee7de5aeecfaec34de3ec2a
#
_cell.length_a   1.000
_cell.length_b   1.000
_cell.length_c   1.000
_cell.angle_alpha   90.00
_cell.angle_beta   90.00
_cell.angle_gamma   90.00
#
_symmetry.space_group_name_H-M   'P 1'
#
loop_
_entity.id
_entity.type
_entity.pdbx_description
1 polymer ?
#
loop_
_entity_poly.entity_id
_entity_poly.type
_entity_poly.pdbx_seq_one_letter_code
_entity_poly.pdbx_strand_id
1 'polypeptide(L)'
;MNYWRPSVLAVLWLTAAFVCPAALPAQVIAGRVTDDRTLQPAIDYVVRLVQMSDTGLVVLDETTTDAQGQFTVVAPSSGSYLLSFGRARPRVHRVPVDIVAGVAPTPKDFPLPIQRESDTRPYVDVDVDSASIVPTGGRGPAFPNAQRLAGARGSVFSMFVVDTTGRPEKNSVRLFAGTHADFVRSVEEWLTVGTFRVSHVGNVPVRRQVCMAVAFQVDTDPREARGFPKPSVPPAGLANASRALCSRAVEGAGMITVSAPR
;
A
#
# COMPACT_ATOMS: atom_id res chain seq x y z
N MET A 1 82.98 22.10 -50.88
CA MET A 1 82.05 23.04 -50.24
C MET A 1 80.64 22.39 -50.18
N ASN A 2 80.36 21.71 -49.07
CA ASN A 2 79.12 20.92 -48.88
C ASN A 2 78.25 21.67 -47.87
N TYR A 3 77.14 22.14 -48.29
CA TYR A 3 76.14 22.72 -47.42
C TYR A 3 75.16 21.66 -46.89
N TRP A 4 75.22 21.46 -45.58
CA TRP A 4 74.24 20.61 -44.84
C TRP A 4 73.02 21.48 -44.50
N ARG A 5 71.82 21.04 -44.93
CA ARG A 5 70.55 21.59 -44.49
C ARG A 5 69.97 20.75 -43.35
N PRO A 6 69.59 21.29 -42.20
CA PRO A 6 68.88 20.53 -41.20
C PRO A 6 67.36 20.51 -41.54
N SER A 7 66.81 19.29 -41.61
CA SER A 7 65.36 19.05 -41.71
C SER A 7 64.71 19.26 -40.34
N VAL A 8 63.81 20.22 -40.27
CA VAL A 8 62.96 20.48 -39.09
C VAL A 8 61.78 19.54 -39.12
N LEU A 9 61.78 18.48 -38.29
CA LEU A 9 60.64 17.64 -38.05
C LEU A 9 59.67 18.36 -37.07
N ALA A 10 58.55 18.84 -37.58
CA ALA A 10 57.45 19.36 -36.80
C ALA A 10 56.68 18.18 -36.17
N VAL A 11 56.83 17.98 -34.86
CA VAL A 11 56.02 17.03 -34.10
C VAL A 11 54.68 17.69 -33.75
N LEU A 12 53.64 17.26 -34.45
CA LEU A 12 52.26 17.65 -34.10
C LEU A 12 51.81 16.87 -32.87
N TRP A 13 51.74 17.55 -31.73
CA TRP A 13 51.05 17.02 -30.54
C TRP A 13 49.52 17.11 -30.72
N LEU A 14 48.88 15.97 -31.01
CA LEU A 14 47.42 15.84 -30.96
C LEU A 14 47.05 15.75 -29.48
N THR A 15 46.58 16.85 -28.91
CA THR A 15 45.93 16.85 -27.62
C THR A 15 44.52 16.27 -27.76
N ALA A 16 44.35 14.98 -27.49
CA ALA A 16 43.07 14.36 -27.31
C ALA A 16 42.40 14.96 -26.07
N ALA A 17 41.49 15.91 -26.23
CA ALA A 17 40.66 16.39 -25.15
C ALA A 17 39.74 15.23 -24.70
N PHE A 18 40.10 14.62 -23.57
CA PHE A 18 39.22 13.70 -22.87
C PHE A 18 38.01 14.51 -22.37
N VAL A 19 36.93 14.47 -23.13
CA VAL A 19 35.63 14.94 -22.65
C VAL A 19 35.17 13.95 -21.58
N CYS A 20 35.52 14.21 -20.32
CA CYS A 20 34.96 13.51 -19.20
C CYS A 20 33.45 13.79 -19.20
N PRO A 21 32.57 12.77 -19.32
CA PRO A 21 31.14 13.01 -19.20
C PRO A 21 30.91 13.62 -17.80
N ALA A 22 30.39 14.84 -17.74
CA ALA A 22 30.02 15.48 -16.49
C ALA A 22 28.99 14.57 -15.83
N ALA A 23 29.38 13.88 -14.76
CA ALA A 23 28.47 13.14 -13.93
C ALA A 23 27.42 14.13 -13.44
N LEU A 24 26.16 13.94 -13.81
CA LEU A 24 25.06 14.75 -13.33
C LEU A 24 25.11 14.69 -11.79
N PRO A 25 25.04 15.82 -11.09
CA PRO A 25 25.14 15.82 -9.63
C PRO A 25 23.97 15.00 -9.07
N ALA A 26 24.33 13.97 -8.30
CA ALA A 26 23.36 13.20 -7.53
C ALA A 26 22.57 14.16 -6.64
N GLN A 27 21.24 14.05 -6.63
CA GLN A 27 20.38 14.93 -5.85
C GLN A 27 19.98 14.28 -4.55
N VAL A 28 20.26 14.96 -3.46
CA VAL A 28 20.00 14.50 -2.10
C VAL A 28 18.59 14.88 -1.70
N ILE A 29 17.76 13.91 -1.33
CA ILE A 29 16.44 14.12 -0.77
C ILE A 29 16.53 13.93 0.74
N ALA A 30 16.29 14.98 1.49
CA ALA A 30 16.24 14.95 2.95
C ALA A 30 14.80 15.10 3.44
N GLY A 31 14.47 14.46 4.55
CA GLY A 31 13.16 14.58 5.16
C GLY A 31 13.11 14.03 6.57
N ARG A 32 11.94 14.16 7.18
CA ARG A 32 11.67 13.66 8.53
C ARG A 32 10.40 12.85 8.53
N VAL A 33 10.44 11.68 9.14
CA VAL A 33 9.27 10.81 9.34
C VAL A 33 8.78 10.96 10.78
N THR A 34 7.49 11.22 10.92
CA THR A 34 6.81 11.34 12.22
C THR A 34 5.55 10.49 12.24
N ASP A 35 5.14 10.07 13.43
CA ASP A 35 3.81 9.49 13.63
C ASP A 35 2.75 10.59 13.43
N ASP A 36 1.75 10.34 12.60
CA ASP A 36 0.71 11.32 12.19
C ASP A 36 -0.20 11.78 13.33
N ARG A 37 -0.23 11.06 14.45
CA ARG A 37 -1.07 11.37 15.61
C ARG A 37 -0.30 12.00 16.77
N THR A 38 0.88 11.46 17.06
CA THR A 38 1.68 11.88 18.22
C THR A 38 2.75 12.89 17.85
N LEU A 39 3.03 13.07 16.54
CA LEU A 39 4.10 13.87 15.98
C LEU A 39 5.50 13.47 16.49
N GLN A 40 5.59 12.31 17.13
CA GLN A 40 6.85 11.75 17.59
C GLN A 40 7.68 11.24 16.42
N PRO A 41 9.01 11.38 16.45
CA PRO A 41 9.85 10.88 15.38
C PRO A 41 9.76 9.36 15.23
N ALA A 42 9.75 8.90 13.99
CA ALA A 42 9.87 7.49 13.64
C ALA A 42 11.34 7.11 13.64
N ILE A 43 11.79 6.37 14.63
CA ILE A 43 13.18 5.93 14.79
C ILE A 43 13.36 4.58 14.08
N ASP A 44 14.50 4.36 13.41
CA ASP A 44 14.83 3.13 12.69
C ASP A 44 13.76 2.72 11.66
N TYR A 45 13.13 3.70 11.04
CA TYR A 45 12.10 3.47 10.03
C TYR A 45 12.74 3.42 8.64
N VAL A 46 12.51 2.34 7.91
CA VAL A 46 13.17 2.14 6.62
C VAL A 46 12.55 3.06 5.57
N VAL A 47 13.41 3.79 4.87
CA VAL A 47 13.06 4.68 3.75
C VAL A 47 13.79 4.22 2.50
N ARG A 48 13.04 4.03 1.41
CA ARG A 48 13.57 3.65 0.10
C ARG A 48 13.19 4.67 -0.94
N LEU A 49 14.14 5.02 -1.78
CA LEU A 49 13.86 5.69 -3.03
C LEU A 49 13.63 4.63 -4.10
N VAL A 50 12.47 4.65 -4.73
CA VAL A 50 12.11 3.68 -5.77
C VAL A 50 11.65 4.37 -7.03
N GLN A 51 11.90 3.73 -8.16
CA GLN A 51 11.45 4.17 -9.46
C GLN A 51 10.63 3.08 -10.15
N MET A 52 9.61 3.50 -10.90
CA MET A 52 8.86 2.58 -11.74
C MET A 52 9.68 2.24 -12.98
N SER A 53 9.83 0.96 -13.26
CA SER A 53 10.43 0.44 -14.50
C SER A 53 9.45 -0.47 -15.21
N ASP A 54 9.75 -0.88 -16.42
CA ASP A 54 8.93 -1.83 -17.21
C ASP A 54 8.75 -3.18 -16.50
N THR A 55 9.70 -3.55 -15.65
CA THR A 55 9.68 -4.80 -14.87
C THR A 55 9.14 -4.64 -13.45
N GLY A 56 8.71 -3.43 -13.06
CA GLY A 56 8.18 -3.12 -11.74
C GLY A 56 8.96 -2.04 -10.99
N LEU A 57 8.86 -2.04 -9.67
CA LEU A 57 9.53 -1.07 -8.81
C LEU A 57 10.99 -1.48 -8.55
N VAL A 58 11.92 -0.59 -8.88
CA VAL A 58 13.35 -0.74 -8.61
C VAL A 58 13.74 0.14 -7.45
N VAL A 59 14.41 -0.42 -6.45
CA VAL A 59 15.00 0.33 -5.32
C VAL A 59 16.30 0.93 -5.80
N LEU A 60 16.41 2.25 -5.73
CA LEU A 60 17.60 3.01 -6.11
C LEU A 60 18.49 3.33 -4.92
N ASP A 61 17.88 3.60 -3.77
CA ASP A 61 18.58 3.89 -2.52
C ASP A 61 17.75 3.47 -1.32
N GLU A 62 18.37 3.11 -0.20
CA GLU A 62 17.73 2.69 1.03
C GLU A 62 18.50 3.23 2.24
N THR A 63 17.75 3.75 3.22
CA THR A 63 18.28 4.23 4.50
C THR A 63 17.31 3.96 5.64
N THR A 64 17.73 4.24 6.87
CA THR A 64 16.85 4.26 8.05
C THR A 64 16.84 5.65 8.66
N THR A 65 15.73 6.00 9.30
CA THR A 65 15.62 7.26 10.04
C THR A 65 16.43 7.22 11.33
N ASP A 66 16.98 8.36 11.69
CA ASP A 66 17.71 8.56 12.95
C ASP A 66 16.77 8.77 14.17
N ALA A 67 17.37 9.11 15.33
CA ALA A 67 16.63 9.36 16.57
C ALA A 67 15.67 10.56 16.50
N GLN A 68 15.87 11.47 15.55
CA GLN A 68 15.01 12.62 15.26
C GLN A 68 14.01 12.32 14.14
N GLY A 69 14.01 11.10 13.60
CA GLY A 69 13.17 10.69 12.47
C GLY A 69 13.70 11.20 11.13
N GLN A 70 14.91 11.74 11.07
CA GLN A 70 15.48 12.31 9.85
C GLN A 70 16.05 11.20 8.97
N PHE A 71 15.98 11.42 7.65
CA PHE A 71 16.57 10.53 6.67
C PHE A 71 17.14 11.33 5.50
N THR A 72 18.02 10.67 4.76
CA THR A 72 18.59 11.20 3.53
C THR A 72 18.71 10.05 2.53
N VAL A 73 18.21 10.25 1.31
CA VAL A 73 18.36 9.33 0.18
C VAL A 73 18.84 10.10 -1.05
N VAL A 74 19.50 9.40 -1.95
CA VAL A 74 20.18 9.97 -3.11
C VAL A 74 19.50 9.51 -4.40
N ALA A 75 19.02 10.48 -5.19
CA ALA A 75 18.51 10.21 -6.53
C ALA A 75 19.63 10.32 -7.58
N PRO A 76 19.71 9.38 -8.52
CA PRO A 76 20.78 9.38 -9.54
C PRO A 76 20.62 10.53 -10.55
N SER A 77 19.40 11.04 -10.74
CA SER A 77 19.09 12.11 -11.70
C SER A 77 17.81 12.85 -11.32
N SER A 78 17.49 13.92 -12.05
CA SER A 78 16.15 14.52 -12.02
C SER A 78 15.11 13.55 -12.58
N GLY A 79 13.88 13.63 -12.08
CA GLY A 79 12.78 12.76 -12.51
C GLY A 79 11.72 12.55 -11.42
N SER A 80 10.73 11.72 -11.74
CA SER A 80 9.67 11.32 -10.82
C SER A 80 10.03 10.01 -10.14
N TYR A 81 9.96 10.00 -8.82
CA TYR A 81 10.29 8.88 -7.97
C TYR A 81 9.19 8.64 -6.95
N LEU A 82 9.29 7.55 -6.21
CA LEU A 82 8.46 7.27 -5.04
C LEU A 82 9.36 7.10 -3.82
N LEU A 83 9.06 7.82 -2.75
CA LEU A 83 9.58 7.48 -1.43
C LEU A 83 8.69 6.39 -0.83
N SER A 84 9.29 5.30 -0.44
CA SER A 84 8.64 4.12 0.12
C SER A 84 9.06 3.98 1.58
N PHE A 85 8.11 4.07 2.50
CA PHE A 85 8.35 4.05 3.93
C PHE A 85 7.79 2.78 4.55
N GLY A 86 8.56 2.05 5.35
CA GLY A 86 8.08 0.88 6.06
C GLY A 86 9.16 -0.10 6.45
N ARG A 87 8.98 -0.76 7.62
CA ARG A 87 9.91 -1.77 8.14
C ARG A 87 9.82 -3.09 7.38
N ALA A 88 8.62 -3.50 6.99
CA ALA A 88 8.36 -4.80 6.37
C ALA A 88 7.97 -4.68 4.89
N ARG A 89 8.38 -5.66 4.09
CA ARG A 89 7.86 -5.86 2.72
C ARG A 89 6.60 -6.72 2.80
N PRO A 90 5.65 -6.54 1.89
CA PRO A 90 5.60 -5.72 0.66
C PRO A 90 4.85 -4.41 0.82
N ARG A 91 4.42 -4.04 2.02
CA ARG A 91 3.53 -2.92 2.24
C ARG A 91 4.20 -1.78 2.93
N VAL A 92 4.23 -0.71 2.20
CA VAL A 92 4.94 0.51 2.53
C VAL A 92 4.05 1.69 2.15
N HIS A 93 4.12 2.75 2.92
CA HIS A 93 3.58 4.02 2.50
C HIS A 93 4.39 4.54 1.31
N ARG A 94 3.74 4.97 0.25
CA ARG A 94 4.41 5.52 -0.94
C ARG A 94 3.98 6.95 -1.16
N VAL A 95 4.97 7.83 -1.26
CA VAL A 95 4.77 9.25 -1.51
C VAL A 95 5.51 9.62 -2.78
N PRO A 96 4.83 10.16 -3.81
CA PRO A 96 5.50 10.64 -5.01
C PRO A 96 6.38 11.85 -4.68
N VAL A 97 7.55 11.89 -5.29
CA VAL A 97 8.48 13.01 -5.20
C VAL A 97 9.08 13.29 -6.58
N ASP A 98 8.98 14.55 -6.99
CA ASP A 98 9.57 15.02 -8.22
C ASP A 98 10.86 15.77 -7.91
N ILE A 99 11.91 15.42 -8.61
CA ILE A 99 13.23 16.01 -8.46
C ILE A 99 13.55 16.82 -9.71
N VAL A 100 13.75 18.11 -9.52
CA VAL A 100 14.04 19.07 -10.61
C VAL A 100 15.54 19.34 -10.62
N ALA A 101 16.14 19.26 -11.81
CA ALA A 101 17.56 19.53 -11.99
C ALA A 101 17.94 20.94 -11.52
N GLY A 102 19.01 21.04 -10.73
CA GLY A 102 19.54 22.32 -10.22
C GLY A 102 18.73 22.94 -9.07
N VAL A 103 17.67 22.31 -8.61
CA VAL A 103 16.89 22.75 -7.44
C VAL A 103 17.22 21.86 -6.27
N ALA A 104 17.79 22.43 -5.20
CA ALA A 104 18.00 21.68 -3.96
C ALA A 104 16.62 21.32 -3.37
N PRO A 105 16.33 20.03 -3.11
CA PRO A 105 15.06 19.66 -2.52
C PRO A 105 14.96 20.22 -1.10
N THR A 106 13.83 20.87 -0.82
CA THR A 106 13.54 21.34 0.54
C THR A 106 13.24 20.14 1.42
N PRO A 107 13.83 20.03 2.63
CA PRO A 107 13.48 18.99 3.58
C PRO A 107 11.97 18.99 3.85
N LYS A 108 11.36 17.81 3.82
CA LYS A 108 9.91 17.66 3.96
C LYS A 108 9.57 16.75 5.12
N ASP A 109 8.52 17.11 5.86
CA ASP A 109 7.94 16.25 6.89
C ASP A 109 6.96 15.25 6.27
N PHE A 110 7.07 14.00 6.72
CA PHE A 110 6.22 12.88 6.32
C PHE A 110 5.49 12.34 7.56
N PRO A 111 4.32 12.89 7.91
CA PRO A 111 3.48 12.31 8.94
C PRO A 111 2.85 11.01 8.42
N LEU A 112 3.19 9.88 9.04
CA LEU A 112 2.73 8.56 8.63
C LEU A 112 2.02 7.87 9.80
N PRO A 113 1.01 7.05 9.55
CA PRO A 113 0.38 6.23 10.57
C PRO A 113 1.33 5.09 11.01
N ILE A 114 2.21 5.40 11.94
CA ILE A 114 3.21 4.45 12.45
C ILE A 114 2.66 3.75 13.68
N GLN A 115 2.76 2.43 13.70
CA GLN A 115 2.39 1.64 14.86
C GLN A 115 3.63 1.24 15.65
N ARG A 116 3.60 1.48 16.96
CA ARG A 116 4.64 1.10 17.92
C ARG A 116 4.20 -0.12 18.70
N GLU A 117 5.14 -0.86 19.27
CA GLU A 117 4.84 -2.03 20.12
C GLU A 117 3.92 -1.70 21.31
N SER A 118 4.03 -0.49 21.86
CA SER A 118 3.17 0.01 22.94
C SER A 118 1.78 0.46 22.47
N ASP A 119 1.52 0.47 21.17
CA ASP A 119 0.28 0.96 20.62
C ASP A 119 -0.79 -0.15 20.61
N THR A 120 -1.86 0.08 21.33
CA THR A 120 -3.00 -0.86 21.40
C THR A 120 -3.92 -0.78 20.18
N ARG A 121 -3.65 0.14 19.23
CA ARG A 121 -4.43 0.27 18.00
C ARG A 121 -4.25 -0.97 17.11
N PRO A 122 -5.28 -1.40 16.40
CA PRO A 122 -5.12 -2.46 15.41
C PRO A 122 -4.29 -1.95 14.21
N TYR A 123 -3.45 -2.81 13.68
CA TYR A 123 -2.70 -2.56 12.44
C TYR A 123 -3.65 -2.35 11.26
N VAL A 124 -3.20 -1.61 10.26
CA VAL A 124 -3.89 -1.46 8.98
C VAL A 124 -3.17 -2.26 7.89
N ASP A 125 -3.80 -2.40 6.74
CA ASP A 125 -3.31 -3.23 5.63
C ASP A 125 -1.87 -2.96 5.20
N VAL A 126 -1.43 -1.72 5.29
CA VAL A 126 -0.09 -1.30 4.85
C VAL A 126 1.01 -1.69 5.83
N ASP A 127 0.64 -2.00 7.06
CA ASP A 127 1.58 -2.26 8.16
C ASP A 127 1.74 -3.76 8.47
N VAL A 128 1.05 -4.64 7.75
CA VAL A 128 1.12 -6.10 7.92
C VAL A 128 1.76 -6.79 6.71
N ASP A 129 2.33 -7.96 6.93
CA ASP A 129 3.05 -8.72 5.88
C ASP A 129 2.14 -9.15 4.73
N SER A 130 0.87 -9.42 5.01
CA SER A 130 -0.13 -9.79 4.00
C SER A 130 -1.47 -9.13 4.26
N ALA A 131 -1.95 -8.36 3.28
CA ALA A 131 -3.27 -7.72 3.34
C ALA A 131 -4.42 -8.61 2.88
N SER A 132 -4.15 -9.78 2.37
CA SER A 132 -5.24 -10.67 1.99
C SER A 132 -6.10 -11.00 3.20
N ILE A 133 -7.40 -10.73 3.08
CA ILE A 133 -8.40 -11.14 4.06
C ILE A 133 -8.91 -12.50 3.61
N VAL A 134 -8.48 -13.54 4.32
CA VAL A 134 -8.85 -14.91 3.98
C VAL A 134 -9.63 -15.51 5.13
N PRO A 135 -10.93 -15.78 4.97
CA PRO A 135 -11.66 -16.63 5.91
C PRO A 135 -11.01 -18.00 5.96
N THR A 136 -10.77 -18.51 7.16
CA THR A 136 -10.07 -19.80 7.36
C THR A 136 -10.98 -20.89 7.92
N GLY A 137 -12.14 -20.53 8.45
CA GLY A 137 -13.07 -21.46 9.06
C GLY A 137 -14.48 -21.30 8.53
N GLY A 138 -15.09 -22.45 8.23
CA GLY A 138 -16.51 -22.52 7.96
C GLY A 138 -16.95 -22.05 6.57
N ARG A 139 -18.27 -22.03 6.41
CA ARG A 139 -18.93 -21.47 5.24
C ARG A 139 -18.96 -19.94 5.38
N GLY A 140 -18.96 -19.24 4.26
CA GLY A 140 -19.23 -17.80 4.22
C GLY A 140 -20.62 -17.43 4.78
N PRO A 141 -21.01 -16.15 4.74
CA PRO A 141 -22.36 -15.73 5.13
C PRO A 141 -23.42 -16.53 4.35
N ALA A 142 -24.50 -16.91 5.02
CA ALA A 142 -25.59 -17.65 4.38
C ALA A 142 -26.38 -16.71 3.44
N PHE A 143 -26.75 -17.20 2.27
CA PHE A 143 -27.67 -16.46 1.40
C PHE A 143 -29.09 -16.55 1.99
N PRO A 144 -29.75 -15.42 2.37
CA PRO A 144 -31.09 -15.47 2.96
C PRO A 144 -32.13 -16.02 1.97
N ASN A 145 -32.92 -17.00 2.39
CA ASN A 145 -33.88 -17.70 1.50
C ASN A 145 -34.89 -16.76 0.84
N ALA A 146 -35.42 -15.79 1.57
CA ALA A 146 -36.38 -14.81 1.02
C ALA A 146 -35.74 -14.04 -0.15
N GLN A 147 -34.50 -13.61 0.02
CA GLN A 147 -33.78 -12.85 -0.99
C GLN A 147 -33.37 -13.73 -2.18
N ARG A 148 -33.04 -15.01 -1.91
CA ARG A 148 -32.76 -15.99 -2.96
C ARG A 148 -33.98 -16.24 -3.85
N LEU A 149 -35.15 -16.45 -3.26
CA LEU A 149 -36.40 -16.66 -3.99
C LEU A 149 -36.82 -15.43 -4.80
N ALA A 150 -36.52 -14.24 -4.28
CA ALA A 150 -36.78 -12.98 -4.97
C ALA A 150 -35.76 -12.69 -6.08
N GLY A 151 -34.71 -13.49 -6.24
CA GLY A 151 -33.60 -13.22 -7.18
C GLY A 151 -32.82 -11.95 -6.81
N ALA A 152 -32.87 -11.55 -5.54
CA ALA A 152 -32.26 -10.32 -5.09
C ALA A 152 -30.74 -10.40 -5.13
N ARG A 153 -30.11 -9.26 -5.44
CA ARG A 153 -28.66 -9.05 -5.44
C ARG A 153 -28.31 -7.90 -4.52
N GLY A 154 -27.12 -7.94 -3.96
CA GLY A 154 -26.69 -6.84 -3.11
C GLY A 154 -25.32 -7.00 -2.54
N SER A 155 -24.92 -6.03 -1.73
CA SER A 155 -23.65 -6.05 -1.04
C SER A 155 -23.77 -5.49 0.36
N VAL A 156 -22.87 -5.91 1.23
CA VAL A 156 -22.70 -5.41 2.58
C VAL A 156 -21.23 -5.05 2.78
N PHE A 157 -20.97 -3.85 3.26
CA PHE A 157 -19.65 -3.45 3.71
C PHE A 157 -19.54 -3.64 5.22
N SER A 158 -18.44 -4.21 5.64
CA SER A 158 -18.10 -4.39 7.05
C SER A 158 -16.69 -3.89 7.36
N MET A 159 -16.53 -3.29 8.51
CA MET A 159 -15.25 -2.95 9.09
C MET A 159 -15.19 -3.55 10.49
N PHE A 160 -14.11 -4.25 10.79
CA PHE A 160 -13.90 -4.92 12.07
C PHE A 160 -12.42 -5.14 12.34
N VAL A 161 -12.08 -5.50 13.56
CA VAL A 161 -10.72 -5.87 13.96
C VAL A 161 -10.66 -7.40 14.04
N VAL A 162 -9.68 -7.99 13.40
CA VAL A 162 -9.29 -9.40 13.59
C VAL A 162 -8.21 -9.44 14.65
N ASP A 163 -8.43 -10.23 15.69
CA ASP A 163 -7.48 -10.41 16.79
C ASP A 163 -6.30 -11.33 16.41
N THR A 164 -5.38 -11.51 17.33
CA THR A 164 -4.20 -12.38 17.16
C THR A 164 -4.52 -13.88 17.06
N THR A 165 -5.77 -14.28 17.30
CA THR A 165 -6.27 -15.65 17.13
C THR A 165 -7.04 -15.85 15.82
N GLY A 166 -7.23 -14.78 15.04
CA GLY A 166 -7.96 -14.79 13.78
C GLY A 166 -9.47 -14.59 13.95
N ARG A 167 -9.95 -14.13 15.10
CA ARG A 167 -11.37 -13.90 15.37
C ARG A 167 -11.73 -12.42 15.27
N PRO A 168 -12.91 -12.08 14.74
CA PRO A 168 -13.43 -10.71 14.81
C PRO A 168 -13.68 -10.29 16.25
N GLU A 169 -13.18 -9.14 16.65
CA GLU A 169 -13.51 -8.52 17.94
C GLU A 169 -14.93 -7.96 17.89
N LYS A 170 -15.84 -8.52 18.66
CA LYS A 170 -17.28 -8.19 18.64
C LYS A 170 -17.58 -6.69 18.71
N ASN A 171 -16.87 -5.98 19.58
CA ASN A 171 -17.10 -4.55 19.81
C ASN A 171 -16.56 -3.67 18.68
N SER A 172 -15.77 -4.24 17.77
CA SER A 172 -15.19 -3.51 16.63
C SER A 172 -16.01 -3.61 15.35
N VAL A 173 -16.98 -4.54 15.29
CA VAL A 173 -17.78 -4.78 14.08
C VAL A 173 -18.68 -3.58 13.79
N ARG A 174 -18.55 -3.06 12.58
CA ARG A 174 -19.40 -2.00 12.03
C ARG A 174 -19.85 -2.44 10.64
N LEU A 175 -21.16 -2.46 10.44
CA LEU A 175 -21.78 -2.79 9.15
C LEU A 175 -22.25 -1.50 8.50
N PHE A 176 -21.91 -1.32 7.24
CA PHE A 176 -22.25 -0.12 6.47
C PHE A 176 -23.02 -0.54 5.22
N ALA A 177 -23.97 0.29 4.80
CA ALA A 177 -24.61 0.24 3.49
C ALA A 177 -24.91 -1.18 2.97
N GLY A 178 -25.81 -1.88 3.63
CA GLY A 178 -26.39 -3.10 3.08
C GLY A 178 -27.58 -2.77 2.17
N THR A 179 -27.66 -3.40 1.00
CA THR A 179 -28.81 -3.22 0.08
C THR A 179 -30.11 -3.79 0.65
N HIS A 180 -30.00 -4.81 1.52
CA HIS A 180 -31.12 -5.45 2.19
C HIS A 180 -30.76 -5.79 3.64
N ALA A 181 -31.70 -5.59 4.57
CA ALA A 181 -31.49 -5.89 5.99
C ALA A 181 -31.13 -7.37 6.26
N ASP A 182 -31.67 -8.29 5.47
CA ASP A 182 -31.38 -9.72 5.60
C ASP A 182 -29.92 -10.04 5.22
N PHE A 183 -29.34 -9.35 4.23
CA PHE A 183 -27.92 -9.50 3.90
C PHE A 183 -27.02 -8.97 5.01
N VAL A 184 -27.40 -7.83 5.59
CA VAL A 184 -26.69 -7.25 6.74
C VAL A 184 -26.69 -8.24 7.91
N ARG A 185 -27.86 -8.79 8.26
CA ARG A 185 -27.99 -9.78 9.34
C ARG A 185 -27.14 -11.04 9.07
N SER A 186 -27.18 -11.56 7.85
CA SER A 186 -26.38 -12.73 7.49
C SER A 186 -24.87 -12.50 7.64
N VAL A 187 -24.39 -11.32 7.26
CA VAL A 187 -22.96 -10.97 7.45
C VAL A 187 -22.63 -10.80 8.93
N GLU A 188 -23.51 -10.16 9.69
CA GLU A 188 -23.34 -9.97 11.13
C GLU A 188 -23.25 -11.29 11.87
N GLU A 189 -24.20 -12.21 11.63
CA GLU A 189 -24.20 -13.55 12.21
C GLU A 189 -22.92 -14.33 11.84
N TRP A 190 -22.51 -14.27 10.57
CA TRP A 190 -21.29 -14.92 10.14
C TRP A 190 -20.05 -14.36 10.83
N LEU A 191 -19.94 -13.05 11.03
CA LEU A 191 -18.80 -12.44 11.70
C LEU A 191 -18.71 -12.82 13.19
N THR A 192 -19.80 -13.29 13.82
CA THR A 192 -19.76 -13.77 15.21
C THR A 192 -19.05 -15.10 15.38
N VAL A 193 -19.02 -15.94 14.35
CA VAL A 193 -18.48 -17.29 14.36
C VAL A 193 -17.32 -17.51 13.38
N GLY A 194 -17.14 -16.58 12.45
CA GLY A 194 -16.12 -16.65 11.42
C GLY A 194 -14.71 -16.56 11.97
N THR A 195 -13.78 -17.21 11.29
CA THR A 195 -12.35 -17.08 11.56
C THR A 195 -11.61 -16.64 10.31
N PHE A 196 -10.54 -15.92 10.49
CA PHE A 196 -9.74 -15.32 9.45
C PHE A 196 -8.26 -15.67 9.63
N ARG A 197 -7.51 -15.56 8.54
CA ARG A 197 -6.06 -15.70 8.63
C ARG A 197 -5.50 -14.62 9.54
N VAL A 198 -4.71 -15.04 10.53
CA VAL A 198 -4.00 -14.12 11.42
C VAL A 198 -3.03 -13.27 10.61
N SER A 199 -3.03 -11.98 10.91
CA SER A 199 -2.07 -11.04 10.32
C SER A 199 -0.80 -11.01 11.15
N HIS A 200 0.33 -10.83 10.47
CA HIS A 200 1.65 -10.79 11.10
C HIS A 200 2.42 -9.55 10.67
N VAL A 201 3.33 -9.14 11.55
CA VAL A 201 4.43 -8.23 11.26
C VAL A 201 5.72 -8.99 11.57
N GLY A 202 6.44 -9.41 10.54
CA GLY A 202 7.48 -10.43 10.71
C GLY A 202 6.88 -11.75 11.21
N ASN A 203 7.36 -12.23 12.36
CA ASN A 203 6.85 -13.45 13.00
C ASN A 203 5.84 -13.19 14.13
N VAL A 204 5.48 -11.93 14.37
CA VAL A 204 4.59 -11.54 15.48
C VAL A 204 3.16 -11.46 14.99
N PRO A 205 2.21 -12.23 15.55
CA PRO A 205 0.80 -12.09 15.26
C PRO A 205 0.26 -10.77 15.79
N VAL A 206 -0.51 -10.06 14.97
CA VAL A 206 -0.99 -8.72 15.33
C VAL A 206 -2.49 -8.58 15.09
N ARG A 207 -3.12 -7.72 15.90
CA ARG A 207 -4.49 -7.27 15.68
C ARG A 207 -4.56 -6.40 14.44
N ARG A 208 -5.54 -6.63 13.57
CA ARG A 208 -5.65 -5.89 12.31
C ARG A 208 -7.06 -5.36 12.08
N GLN A 209 -7.15 -4.09 11.72
CA GLN A 209 -8.39 -3.50 11.20
C GLN A 209 -8.59 -3.93 9.74
N VAL A 210 -9.75 -4.47 9.48
CA VAL A 210 -10.14 -5.03 8.18
C VAL A 210 -11.36 -4.28 7.67
N CYS A 211 -11.36 -3.94 6.38
CA CYS A 211 -12.57 -3.59 5.66
C CYS A 211 -12.85 -4.65 4.60
N MET A 212 -14.07 -5.16 4.57
CA MET A 212 -14.47 -6.25 3.70
C MET A 212 -15.82 -5.94 3.04
N ALA A 213 -15.92 -6.26 1.75
CA ALA A 213 -17.17 -6.22 1.01
C ALA A 213 -17.67 -7.67 0.80
N VAL A 214 -18.92 -7.94 1.12
CA VAL A 214 -19.60 -9.19 0.80
C VAL A 214 -20.65 -8.92 -0.26
N ALA A 215 -20.51 -9.57 -1.42
CA ALA A 215 -21.46 -9.49 -2.52
C ALA A 215 -22.33 -10.74 -2.52
N PHE A 216 -23.65 -10.56 -2.55
CA PHE A 216 -24.66 -11.60 -2.68
C PHE A 216 -25.19 -11.62 -4.11
N GLN A 217 -25.17 -12.78 -4.74
CA GLN A 217 -25.68 -12.97 -6.09
C GLN A 217 -26.41 -14.31 -6.22
N VAL A 218 -27.47 -14.35 -6.98
CA VAL A 218 -28.10 -15.60 -7.42
C VAL A 218 -27.38 -16.02 -8.71
N ASP A 219 -26.98 -17.27 -8.81
CA ASP A 219 -26.33 -17.81 -10.02
C ASP A 219 -27.26 -17.63 -11.21
N THR A 220 -26.93 -16.72 -12.06
CA THR A 220 -27.51 -16.54 -13.38
C THR A 220 -26.53 -17.06 -14.41
N ASP A 221 -27.01 -17.30 -15.64
CA ASP A 221 -26.18 -17.72 -16.77
C ASP A 221 -24.82 -16.98 -16.75
N PRO A 222 -23.68 -17.67 -16.91
CA PRO A 222 -22.34 -17.04 -16.93
C PRO A 222 -22.23 -15.87 -17.90
N ARG A 223 -23.13 -15.76 -18.89
CA ARG A 223 -23.21 -14.64 -19.82
C ARG A 223 -23.80 -13.38 -19.21
N GLU A 224 -24.64 -13.49 -18.19
CA GLU A 224 -25.23 -12.37 -17.44
C GLU A 224 -24.35 -11.90 -16.27
N ALA A 225 -23.38 -12.73 -15.83
CA ALA A 225 -22.49 -12.42 -14.71
C ALA A 225 -21.53 -11.23 -14.96
N ARG A 226 -21.46 -10.71 -16.18
CA ARG A 226 -20.56 -9.61 -16.55
C ARG A 226 -21.01 -8.22 -16.09
N GLY A 227 -22.17 -8.10 -15.46
CA GLY A 227 -22.78 -6.82 -15.11
C GLY A 227 -22.91 -6.53 -13.61
N PHE A 228 -22.11 -7.18 -12.73
CA PHE A 228 -22.20 -6.87 -11.29
C PHE A 228 -21.77 -5.44 -11.03
N PRO A 229 -22.63 -4.65 -10.36
CA PRO A 229 -22.17 -3.43 -9.76
C PRO A 229 -21.14 -3.85 -8.69
N LYS A 230 -19.85 -3.79 -9.02
CA LYS A 230 -18.83 -3.70 -7.98
C LYS A 230 -19.31 -2.59 -7.05
N PRO A 231 -19.36 -2.83 -5.73
CA PRO A 231 -19.64 -1.75 -4.81
C PRO A 231 -18.57 -0.68 -5.04
N SER A 232 -18.94 0.39 -5.74
CA SER A 232 -17.97 1.29 -6.37
C SER A 232 -17.50 2.41 -5.45
N VAL A 233 -18.09 2.55 -4.27
CA VAL A 233 -17.76 3.66 -3.37
C VAL A 233 -17.91 3.21 -1.92
N PRO A 234 -16.88 3.43 -1.06
CA PRO A 234 -17.05 3.31 0.38
C PRO A 234 -18.18 4.20 0.88
N PRO A 235 -18.95 3.78 1.89
CA PRO A 235 -20.08 4.55 2.39
C PRO A 235 -19.70 5.98 2.76
N ALA A 236 -20.57 6.93 2.46
CA ALA A 236 -20.45 8.30 2.95
C ALA A 236 -20.44 8.29 4.50
N GLY A 237 -19.62 9.12 5.12
CA GLY A 237 -19.54 9.23 6.58
C GLY A 237 -18.40 8.47 7.24
N LEU A 238 -17.61 7.67 6.50
CA LEU A 238 -16.37 7.12 7.05
C LEU A 238 -15.29 8.21 7.20
N ALA A 239 -14.55 8.14 8.30
CA ALA A 239 -13.33 8.93 8.46
C ALA A 239 -12.35 8.65 7.30
N ASN A 240 -11.53 9.63 6.93
CA ASN A 240 -10.65 9.52 5.73
C ASN A 240 -9.76 8.27 5.75
N ALA A 241 -9.19 7.90 6.90
CA ALA A 241 -8.37 6.69 7.05
C ALA A 241 -9.19 5.41 6.80
N SER A 242 -10.40 5.33 7.34
CA SER A 242 -11.31 4.18 7.14
C SER A 242 -11.82 4.13 5.70
N ARG A 243 -12.03 5.29 5.08
CA ARG A 243 -12.41 5.36 3.67
C ARG A 243 -11.32 4.82 2.76
N ALA A 244 -10.05 5.19 2.99
CA ALA A 244 -8.92 4.69 2.23
C ALA A 244 -8.75 3.17 2.39
N LEU A 245 -8.95 2.63 3.60
CA LEU A 245 -8.93 1.20 3.86
C LEU A 245 -10.05 0.47 3.09
N CYS A 246 -11.28 1.01 3.12
CA CYS A 246 -12.42 0.41 2.45
C CYS A 246 -12.38 0.57 0.92
N SER A 247 -11.75 1.61 0.38
CA SER A 247 -11.55 1.75 -1.07
C SER A 247 -10.75 0.58 -1.66
N ARG A 248 -9.75 0.08 -0.94
CA ARG A 248 -8.97 -1.09 -1.36
C ARG A 248 -9.79 -2.39 -1.31
N ALA A 249 -10.73 -2.52 -0.38
CA ALA A 249 -11.64 -3.66 -0.35
C ALA A 249 -12.52 -3.72 -1.61
N VAL A 250 -12.91 -2.56 -2.13
CA VAL A 250 -13.67 -2.43 -3.40
C VAL A 250 -12.82 -2.83 -4.61
N GLU A 251 -11.52 -2.57 -4.57
CA GLU A 251 -10.59 -2.95 -5.66
C GLU A 251 -10.28 -4.46 -5.72
N GLY A 252 -10.90 -5.26 -4.85
CA GLY A 252 -10.85 -6.72 -4.90
C GLY A 252 -10.01 -7.42 -3.84
N ALA A 253 -9.22 -6.68 -3.04
CA ALA A 253 -8.36 -7.28 -2.01
C ALA A 253 -9.12 -7.83 -0.78
N GLY A 254 -10.40 -7.45 -0.60
CA GLY A 254 -11.24 -7.84 0.53
C GLY A 254 -12.69 -8.11 0.15
N MET A 255 -12.95 -8.60 -1.07
CA MET A 255 -14.30 -8.94 -1.52
C MET A 255 -14.56 -10.44 -1.43
N ILE A 256 -15.69 -10.79 -0.83
CA ILE A 256 -16.21 -12.16 -0.79
C ILE A 256 -17.50 -12.19 -1.60
N THR A 257 -17.62 -13.18 -2.50
CA THR A 257 -18.83 -13.41 -3.25
C THR A 257 -19.57 -14.61 -2.66
N VAL A 258 -20.86 -14.42 -2.37
CA VAL A 258 -21.79 -15.45 -1.91
C VAL A 258 -22.77 -15.72 -3.04
N SER A 259 -22.67 -16.88 -3.63
CA SER A 259 -23.57 -17.32 -4.71
C SER A 259 -24.59 -18.33 -4.18
N ALA A 260 -25.81 -18.24 -4.68
CA ALA A 260 -26.84 -19.25 -4.44
C ALA A 260 -27.45 -19.71 -5.77
N PRO A 261 -27.72 -21.01 -5.92
CA PRO A 261 -28.46 -21.51 -7.08
C PRO A 261 -29.89 -20.95 -7.07
N ARG A 262 -30.45 -20.78 -8.24
CA ARG A 262 -31.86 -20.40 -8.41
C ARG A 262 -32.83 -21.42 -7.83
#